data_b19bf1967f23f02cae134edc120fe9dc
#
_entry.id   b19bf1967f23f02cae134edc120fe9dc
#
_cell.length_a   1.000
_cell.length_b   1.000
_cell.length_c   1.000
_cell.angle_alpha   90.00
_cell.angle_beta   90.00
_cell.angle_gamma   90.00
#
_symmetry.space_group_name_H-M   'P 1'
#
loop_
_entity.id
_entity.type
_entity.pdbx_description
1 polymer ?
#
loop_
_entity_poly.entity_id
_entity_poly.type
_entity_poly.pdbx_seq_one_letter_code
_entity_poly.pdbx_strand_id
1 'polypeptide(L)'
;LSLSVAGDVLVYHDGENVACLDRRTGEQLWRSEKAGRRTLIPFNFAPRLVLYEDVVLYAGGDNKMQSYDLKTGKRLWEATHDPSGYQSPQDLLVVAGLVWSAPLTSGGHSGVYTGRDPRTGEVKKQFPPNVKTYWFHHRCYIAKATERFLIPSRTGIEFVDFDKEDWDINHWVRGGCLYGIMPANGLTYAPPHNCACYPEAKLYGFNALAPASKTFKLPTEIPDEGRLTEGPAFAEPVDEVEAGPDDCPTFR
;
A
#
# COMPACT_ATOMS: atom_id res chain seq x y z
N LEU A 1 -15.20 8.95 -4.32
CA LEU A 1 -16.23 8.35 -3.47
C LEU A 1 -15.61 7.16 -2.73
N SER A 2 -15.75 7.15 -1.40
CA SER A 2 -15.42 5.96 -0.59
C SER A 2 -16.73 5.22 -0.32
N LEU A 3 -16.74 3.93 -0.62
CA LEU A 3 -17.90 3.07 -0.48
C LEU A 3 -17.44 1.69 0.00
N SER A 4 -18.16 1.12 0.96
CA SER A 4 -17.95 -0.23 1.44
C SER A 4 -19.28 -0.96 1.61
N VAL A 5 -19.28 -2.27 1.38
CA VAL A 5 -20.45 -3.13 1.48
C VAL A 5 -20.14 -4.30 2.39
N ALA A 6 -21.01 -4.58 3.34
CA ALA A 6 -20.94 -5.78 4.16
C ALA A 6 -22.36 -6.24 4.54
N GLY A 7 -22.63 -7.53 4.37
CA GLY A 7 -23.97 -8.08 4.63
C GLY A 7 -25.06 -7.35 3.86
N ASP A 8 -26.04 -6.83 4.55
CA ASP A 8 -27.20 -6.14 3.99
C ASP A 8 -27.04 -4.61 3.95
N VAL A 9 -25.87 -4.08 4.26
CA VAL A 9 -25.65 -2.64 4.31
C VAL A 9 -24.62 -2.16 3.29
N LEU A 10 -24.81 -0.94 2.81
CA LEU A 10 -23.88 -0.17 2.01
C LEU A 10 -23.60 1.13 2.74
N VAL A 11 -22.31 1.38 3.01
CA VAL A 11 -21.86 2.61 3.67
C VAL A 11 -20.98 3.41 2.73
N TYR A 12 -21.21 4.71 2.66
CA TYR A 12 -20.46 5.61 1.79
C TYR A 12 -20.32 7.01 2.43
N HIS A 13 -19.41 7.80 1.88
CA HIS A 13 -19.28 9.21 2.24
C HIS A 13 -19.93 10.06 1.14
N ASP A 14 -20.97 10.82 1.48
CA ASP A 14 -21.80 11.57 0.53
C ASP A 14 -21.20 12.92 0.09
N GLY A 15 -20.06 13.27 0.64
CA GLY A 15 -19.40 14.56 0.44
C GLY A 15 -19.25 15.36 1.72
N GLU A 16 -20.11 15.12 2.69
CA GLU A 16 -20.11 15.79 4.00
C GLU A 16 -20.23 14.83 5.17
N ASN A 17 -20.93 13.72 5.00
CA ASN A 17 -21.28 12.79 6.06
C ASN A 17 -20.99 11.35 5.63
N VAL A 18 -20.86 10.46 6.58
CA VAL A 18 -20.94 9.02 6.36
C VAL A 18 -22.42 8.62 6.43
N ALA A 19 -22.89 7.91 5.42
CA ALA A 19 -24.27 7.45 5.33
C ALA A 19 -24.33 5.95 5.10
N CYS A 20 -25.36 5.31 5.64
CA CYS A 20 -25.63 3.90 5.49
C CYS A 20 -26.99 3.67 4.84
N LEU A 21 -27.02 2.79 3.87
CA LEU A 21 -28.23 2.36 3.19
C LEU A 21 -28.47 0.87 3.39
N ASP A 22 -29.73 0.47 3.40
CA ASP A 22 -30.07 -0.91 3.10
C ASP A 22 -29.65 -1.23 1.66
N ARG A 23 -28.87 -2.27 1.49
CA ARG A 23 -28.30 -2.62 0.17
C ARG A 23 -29.33 -3.07 -0.86
N ARG A 24 -30.46 -3.63 -0.42
CA ARG A 24 -31.51 -4.17 -1.28
C ARG A 24 -32.51 -3.13 -1.70
N THR A 25 -32.89 -2.26 -0.76
CA THR A 25 -33.95 -1.26 -1.00
C THR A 25 -33.41 0.11 -1.36
N GLY A 26 -32.15 0.40 -1.00
CA GLY A 26 -31.56 1.74 -1.12
C GLY A 26 -32.07 2.73 -0.06
N GLU A 27 -32.88 2.25 0.90
CA GLU A 27 -33.38 3.10 1.99
C GLU A 27 -32.23 3.54 2.90
N GLN A 28 -32.24 4.82 3.28
CA GLN A 28 -31.26 5.35 4.22
C GLN A 28 -31.56 4.89 5.64
N LEU A 29 -30.68 4.08 6.20
CA LEU A 29 -30.80 3.59 7.57
C LEU A 29 -30.35 4.65 8.58
N TRP A 30 -29.24 5.32 8.28
CA TRP A 30 -28.73 6.43 9.08
C TRP A 30 -27.78 7.32 8.28
N ARG A 31 -27.53 8.50 8.81
CA ARG A 31 -26.54 9.47 8.37
C ARG A 31 -25.83 10.06 9.57
N SER A 32 -24.49 10.06 9.57
CA SER A 32 -23.70 10.56 10.68
C SER A 32 -23.76 12.09 10.78
N GLU A 33 -23.22 12.65 11.86
CA GLU A 33 -22.78 14.03 11.87
C GLU A 33 -21.68 14.28 10.82
N LYS A 34 -21.31 15.54 10.61
CA LYS A 34 -20.34 15.93 9.59
C LYS A 34 -19.01 15.20 9.79
N ALA A 35 -18.57 14.51 8.74
CA ALA A 35 -17.29 13.82 8.65
C ALA A 35 -16.42 14.58 7.65
N GLY A 36 -15.34 15.19 8.12
CA GLY A 36 -14.46 16.00 7.29
C GLY A 36 -13.80 15.21 6.16
N ARG A 37 -13.56 15.88 5.06
CA ARG A 37 -12.69 15.35 4.01
C ARG A 37 -11.82 16.46 3.43
N ARG A 38 -10.70 16.09 2.86
CA ARG A 38 -9.88 17.02 2.09
C ARG A 38 -10.65 17.46 0.84
N THR A 39 -10.79 18.77 0.63
CA THR A 39 -11.60 19.35 -0.47
C THR A 39 -10.85 19.35 -1.80
N LEU A 40 -9.54 19.60 -1.78
CA LEU A 40 -8.69 19.48 -2.95
C LEU A 40 -8.05 18.09 -2.90
N ILE A 41 -8.64 17.15 -3.61
CA ILE A 41 -8.16 15.78 -3.68
C ILE A 41 -7.64 15.55 -5.09
N PRO A 42 -6.32 15.63 -5.32
CA PRO A 42 -5.77 14.90 -6.43
C PRO A 42 -6.23 13.45 -6.29
N PHE A 43 -6.54 12.79 -7.38
CA PHE A 43 -7.13 11.44 -7.40
C PHE A 43 -6.43 10.39 -6.50
N ASN A 44 -5.19 10.65 -6.14
CA ASN A 44 -4.33 9.82 -5.31
C ASN A 44 -4.48 10.03 -3.79
N PHE A 45 -5.32 10.98 -3.34
CA PHE A 45 -5.58 11.24 -1.91
C PHE A 45 -7.01 10.91 -1.50
N ALA A 46 -7.58 9.89 -2.12
CA ALA A 46 -8.97 9.52 -1.84
C ALA A 46 -9.18 9.17 -0.35
N PRO A 47 -10.29 9.60 0.24
CA PRO A 47 -10.72 9.14 1.55
C PRO A 47 -10.83 7.62 1.60
N ARG A 48 -10.68 7.05 2.79
CA ARG A 48 -10.85 5.62 3.06
C ARG A 48 -12.02 5.37 3.97
N LEU A 49 -12.77 4.33 3.65
CA LEU A 49 -13.86 3.82 4.46
C LEU A 49 -13.74 2.31 4.53
N VAL A 50 -13.75 1.76 5.74
CA VAL A 50 -13.60 0.34 6.01
C VAL A 50 -14.72 -0.08 6.95
N LEU A 51 -15.38 -1.17 6.60
CA LEU A 51 -16.31 -1.86 7.50
C LEU A 51 -15.57 -3.00 8.20
N TYR A 52 -15.66 -3.03 9.50
CA TYR A 52 -15.06 -4.09 10.30
C TYR A 52 -16.01 -4.43 11.45
N GLU A 53 -16.47 -5.69 11.50
CA GLU A 53 -17.45 -6.14 12.49
C GLU A 53 -18.66 -5.19 12.60
N ASP A 54 -18.80 -4.53 13.72
CA ASP A 54 -19.91 -3.62 14.05
C ASP A 54 -19.52 -2.13 13.98
N VAL A 55 -18.37 -1.80 13.36
CA VAL A 55 -17.90 -0.42 13.21
C VAL A 55 -17.67 -0.02 11.77
N VAL A 56 -17.80 1.28 11.52
CA VAL A 56 -17.42 1.96 10.30
C VAL A 56 -16.23 2.83 10.61
N LEU A 57 -15.10 2.56 9.96
CA LEU A 57 -13.88 3.36 10.08
C LEU A 57 -13.76 4.29 8.88
N TYR A 58 -13.41 5.54 9.13
CA TYR A 58 -13.29 6.56 8.11
C TYR A 58 -12.03 7.43 8.30
N ALA A 59 -11.32 7.70 7.21
CA ALA A 59 -10.22 8.65 7.16
C ALA A 59 -10.40 9.55 5.94
N GLY A 60 -10.70 10.82 6.16
CA GLY A 60 -11.09 11.78 5.11
C GLY A 60 -9.92 12.50 4.44
N GLY A 61 -8.70 12.39 4.98
CA GLY A 61 -7.54 13.16 4.51
C GLY A 61 -7.46 14.57 5.11
N ASP A 62 -8.26 14.85 6.12
CA ASP A 62 -8.30 16.07 6.91
C ASP A 62 -7.49 15.97 8.22
N ASN A 63 -6.53 15.04 8.26
CA ASN A 63 -5.71 14.65 9.41
C ASN A 63 -6.50 13.99 10.54
N LYS A 64 -7.66 13.42 10.23
CA LYS A 64 -8.49 12.72 11.19
C LYS A 64 -8.85 11.33 10.72
N MET A 65 -9.02 10.43 11.67
CA MET A 65 -9.72 9.17 11.50
C MET A 65 -10.84 9.07 12.54
N GLN A 66 -11.92 8.44 12.14
CA GLN A 66 -13.15 8.36 12.92
C GLN A 66 -13.70 6.95 12.88
N SER A 67 -14.34 6.54 13.95
CA SER A 67 -15.11 5.31 14.01
C SER A 67 -16.56 5.60 14.36
N TYR A 68 -17.45 4.89 13.70
CA TYR A 68 -18.90 5.00 13.91
C TYR A 68 -19.47 3.62 14.20
N ASP A 69 -20.49 3.58 15.02
CA ASP A 69 -21.28 2.37 15.24
C ASP A 69 -22.08 2.03 13.96
N LEU A 70 -21.88 0.84 13.43
CA LEU A 70 -22.45 0.44 12.13
C LEU A 70 -24.00 0.44 12.16
N LYS A 71 -24.61 0.17 13.31
CA LYS A 71 -26.06 0.08 13.43
C LYS A 71 -26.74 1.44 13.53
N THR A 72 -26.09 2.40 14.18
CA THR A 72 -26.70 3.69 14.55
C THR A 72 -26.10 4.91 13.85
N GLY A 73 -24.91 4.78 13.28
CA GLY A 73 -24.16 5.92 12.71
C GLY A 73 -23.59 6.88 13.75
N LYS A 74 -23.72 6.56 15.04
CA LYS A 74 -23.14 7.39 16.10
C LYS A 74 -21.63 7.30 16.09
N ARG A 75 -20.94 8.47 16.14
CA ARG A 75 -19.49 8.51 16.26
C ARG A 75 -19.05 7.94 17.61
N LEU A 76 -18.22 6.94 17.59
CA LEU A 76 -17.65 6.27 18.75
C LEU A 76 -16.41 7.01 19.25
N TRP A 77 -15.50 7.34 18.32
CA TRP A 77 -14.29 8.09 18.64
C TRP A 77 -13.76 8.84 17.41
N GLU A 78 -12.86 9.78 17.66
CA GLU A 78 -12.06 10.50 16.68
C GLU A 78 -10.61 10.55 17.16
N ALA A 79 -9.65 10.40 16.25
CA ALA A 79 -8.22 10.51 16.53
C ALA A 79 -7.48 11.20 15.38
N THR A 80 -6.28 11.67 15.65
CA THR A 80 -5.40 12.19 14.62
C THR A 80 -4.96 11.08 13.68
N HIS A 81 -4.94 11.40 12.38
CA HIS A 81 -4.43 10.55 11.31
C HIS A 81 -3.36 11.31 10.53
N ASP A 82 -2.12 10.96 10.73
CA ASP A 82 -1.01 11.56 10.00
C ASP A 82 -1.05 11.18 8.51
N PRO A 83 -0.48 12.02 7.62
CA PRO A 83 -0.40 11.71 6.21
C PRO A 83 0.25 10.34 5.96
N SER A 84 -0.34 9.57 5.06
CA SER A 84 0.08 8.20 4.79
C SER A 84 1.23 8.06 3.80
N GLY A 85 1.53 9.11 3.05
CA GLY A 85 2.62 9.08 2.08
C GLY A 85 2.55 10.23 1.08
N TYR A 86 3.59 10.33 0.26
CA TYR A 86 3.62 11.29 -0.84
C TYR A 86 2.68 10.84 -1.94
N GLN A 87 1.68 11.66 -2.25
CA GLN A 87 0.67 11.36 -3.26
C GLN A 87 0.01 9.97 -3.11
N SER A 88 -0.21 9.51 -1.89
CA SER A 88 -0.91 8.25 -1.68
C SER A 88 -2.27 8.45 -1.01
N PRO A 89 -3.22 7.55 -1.25
CA PRO A 89 -4.47 7.54 -0.51
C PRO A 89 -4.24 7.41 1.00
N GLN A 90 -5.24 7.81 1.79
CA GLN A 90 -5.19 7.60 3.23
C GLN A 90 -5.10 6.10 3.54
N ASP A 91 -4.17 5.72 4.41
CA ASP A 91 -4.13 4.35 4.89
C ASP A 91 -5.10 4.18 6.05
N LEU A 92 -5.86 3.11 5.99
CA LEU A 92 -6.74 2.67 7.04
C LEU A 92 -6.83 1.16 6.92
N LEU A 93 -6.08 0.46 7.76
CA LEU A 93 -5.95 -0.99 7.72
C LEU A 93 -6.49 -1.56 9.02
N VAL A 94 -7.20 -2.69 8.94
CA VAL A 94 -7.56 -3.47 10.13
C VAL A 94 -6.81 -4.79 10.06
N VAL A 95 -5.92 -5.01 11.01
CA VAL A 95 -5.07 -6.19 11.08
C VAL A 95 -4.94 -6.63 12.52
N ALA A 96 -5.07 -7.92 12.78
CA ALA A 96 -5.04 -8.50 14.12
C ALA A 96 -5.97 -7.79 15.11
N GLY A 97 -7.18 -7.42 14.66
CA GLY A 97 -8.19 -6.75 15.48
C GLY A 97 -7.90 -5.28 15.81
N LEU A 98 -6.85 -4.68 15.25
CA LEU A 98 -6.48 -3.29 15.49
C LEU A 98 -6.55 -2.46 14.21
N VAL A 99 -6.91 -1.19 14.37
CA VAL A 99 -6.88 -0.18 13.31
C VAL A 99 -5.48 0.41 13.24
N TRP A 100 -4.87 0.32 12.06
CA TRP A 100 -3.53 0.83 11.78
C TRP A 100 -3.56 1.90 10.68
N SER A 101 -2.68 2.86 10.83
CA SER A 101 -2.24 3.73 9.74
C SER A 101 -0.73 3.53 9.53
N ALA A 102 -0.23 3.86 8.34
CA ALA A 102 1.19 3.82 8.04
C ALA A 102 1.68 5.26 7.81
N PRO A 103 2.04 5.97 8.89
CA PRO A 103 2.31 7.40 8.83
C PRO A 103 3.64 7.73 8.15
N LEU A 104 3.79 8.98 7.75
CA LEU A 104 5.06 9.54 7.28
C LEU A 104 6.06 9.67 8.44
N THR A 105 7.35 9.66 8.08
CA THR A 105 8.47 9.92 8.99
C THR A 105 9.16 11.25 8.68
N SER A 106 8.48 12.19 8.04
CA SER A 106 9.02 13.47 7.61
C SER A 106 8.04 14.62 7.80
N GLY A 107 8.50 15.85 7.65
CA GLY A 107 7.64 17.01 7.72
C GLY A 107 7.03 17.26 9.11
N GLY A 108 7.72 16.88 10.19
CA GLY A 108 7.23 17.01 11.56
C GLY A 108 6.38 15.83 12.04
N HIS A 109 6.18 14.82 11.21
CA HIS A 109 5.47 13.59 11.60
C HIS A 109 6.44 12.55 12.14
N SER A 110 6.08 11.92 13.25
CA SER A 110 6.95 10.98 13.96
C SER A 110 7.12 9.63 13.24
N GLY A 111 6.14 9.27 12.41
CA GLY A 111 6.08 7.96 11.78
C GLY A 111 5.79 6.80 12.73
N VAL A 112 5.41 7.09 13.97
CA VAL A 112 5.08 6.06 14.96
C VAL A 112 3.84 5.29 14.54
N TYR A 113 3.96 3.97 14.44
CA TYR A 113 2.83 3.07 14.19
C TYR A 113 1.96 2.99 15.43
N THR A 114 0.67 3.17 15.24
CA THR A 114 -0.29 3.13 16.34
C THR A 114 -1.43 2.20 15.97
N GLY A 115 -1.56 1.11 16.70
CA GLY A 115 -2.66 0.16 16.63
C GLY A 115 -3.73 0.50 17.67
N ARG A 116 -4.94 0.78 17.19
CA ARG A 116 -6.08 1.18 18.03
C ARG A 116 -7.18 0.13 18.01
N ASP A 117 -7.85 -0.01 19.12
CA ASP A 117 -9.10 -0.74 19.18
C ASP A 117 -10.15 -0.09 18.25
N PRO A 118 -10.77 -0.84 17.33
CA PRO A 118 -11.71 -0.27 16.35
C PRO A 118 -12.93 0.39 16.96
N ARG A 119 -13.39 -0.11 18.12
CA ARG A 119 -14.62 0.36 18.76
C ARG A 119 -14.39 1.46 19.77
N THR A 120 -13.29 1.39 20.53
CA THR A 120 -13.02 2.35 21.62
C THR A 120 -12.02 3.46 21.24
N GLY A 121 -11.21 3.24 20.19
CA GLY A 121 -10.13 4.14 19.82
C GLY A 121 -8.91 4.07 20.73
N GLU A 122 -8.94 3.23 21.76
CA GLU A 122 -7.84 3.05 22.71
C GLU A 122 -6.60 2.54 22.00
N VAL A 123 -5.46 3.15 22.28
CA VAL A 123 -4.17 2.68 21.77
C VAL A 123 -3.77 1.40 22.48
N LYS A 124 -3.72 0.31 21.74
CA LYS A 124 -3.33 -1.00 22.26
C LYS A 124 -1.88 -1.35 21.95
N LYS A 125 -1.35 -0.80 20.87
CA LYS A 125 0.03 -1.04 20.46
C LYS A 125 0.63 0.21 19.82
N GLN A 126 1.90 0.45 20.09
CA GLN A 126 2.62 1.56 19.50
C GLN A 126 4.12 1.26 19.43
N PHE A 127 4.74 1.51 18.29
CA PHE A 127 6.16 1.34 18.09
C PHE A 127 6.73 2.35 17.08
N PRO A 128 8.03 2.73 17.22
CA PRO A 128 8.65 3.69 16.32
C PRO A 128 8.95 3.10 14.96
N PRO A 129 9.11 3.95 13.90
CA PRO A 129 9.55 3.49 12.60
C PRO A 129 11.02 3.09 12.62
N ASN A 130 11.42 2.16 11.74
CA ASN A 130 12.82 1.97 11.45
C ASN A 130 13.34 3.12 10.56
N VAL A 131 14.10 4.04 11.16
CA VAL A 131 14.65 5.21 10.46
C VAL A 131 16.10 5.04 10.02
N LYS A 132 16.74 3.91 10.33
CA LYS A 132 18.14 3.63 9.96
C LYS A 132 18.31 3.48 8.45
N THR A 133 17.23 3.12 7.75
CA THR A 133 17.26 2.92 6.33
C THR A 133 16.98 4.21 5.60
N TYR A 134 17.85 4.54 4.63
CA TYR A 134 17.63 5.69 3.75
C TYR A 134 16.33 5.54 2.95
N TRP A 135 15.61 6.64 2.80
CA TRP A 135 14.43 6.73 1.96
C TRP A 135 14.36 8.13 1.31
N PHE A 136 14.03 8.15 0.04
CA PHE A 136 13.98 9.38 -0.75
C PHE A 136 12.67 10.11 -0.58
N HIS A 137 11.57 9.44 -0.79
CA HIS A 137 10.24 9.92 -0.48
C HIS A 137 9.34 8.72 -0.16
N HIS A 138 8.32 8.98 0.61
CA HIS A 138 7.35 7.97 0.96
C HIS A 138 6.63 7.47 -0.29
N ARG A 139 6.05 6.30 -0.21
CA ARG A 139 5.33 5.65 -1.31
C ARG A 139 4.30 6.54 -1.99
N CYS A 140 3.95 6.19 -3.21
CA CYS A 140 2.92 6.83 -4.04
C CYS A 140 1.72 5.90 -4.27
N TYR A 141 1.45 4.97 -3.37
CA TYR A 141 0.34 4.03 -3.43
C TYR A 141 -0.08 3.62 -2.02
N ILE A 142 -1.28 3.05 -1.93
CA ILE A 142 -1.82 2.61 -0.64
C ILE A 142 -0.99 1.47 -0.04
N ALA A 143 -0.78 1.53 1.28
CA ALA A 143 -0.22 0.41 2.03
C ALA A 143 -1.09 -0.83 1.90
N LYS A 144 -0.46 -1.98 2.01
CA LYS A 144 -1.11 -3.28 2.08
C LYS A 144 -0.85 -3.90 3.45
N ALA A 145 -1.57 -4.96 3.74
CA ALA A 145 -1.34 -5.76 4.92
C ALA A 145 -1.66 -7.22 4.65
N THR A 146 -1.07 -8.09 5.44
CA THR A 146 -1.44 -9.49 5.60
C THR A 146 -1.85 -9.72 7.04
N GLU A 147 -2.20 -10.92 7.42
CA GLU A 147 -2.52 -11.25 8.81
C GLU A 147 -1.36 -10.97 9.78
N ARG A 148 -0.14 -10.92 9.28
CA ARG A 148 1.09 -10.79 10.09
C ARG A 148 1.85 -9.51 9.85
N PHE A 149 1.78 -8.93 8.67
CA PHE A 149 2.64 -7.82 8.28
C PHE A 149 1.82 -6.62 7.83
N LEU A 150 2.26 -5.43 8.25
CA LEU A 150 1.95 -4.19 7.55
C LEU A 150 2.99 -3.98 6.45
N ILE A 151 2.57 -3.55 5.28
CA ILE A 151 3.45 -3.37 4.10
C ILE A 151 3.29 -1.93 3.60
N PRO A 152 3.97 -0.97 4.24
CA PRO A 152 3.86 0.45 3.93
C PRO A 152 4.58 0.84 2.64
N SER A 153 5.58 0.07 2.22
CA SER A 153 6.38 0.29 1.01
C SER A 153 6.99 1.69 0.95
N ARG A 154 7.73 2.03 1.97
CA ARG A 154 8.34 3.35 2.12
C ARG A 154 9.47 3.59 1.10
N THR A 155 10.45 2.71 1.05
CA THR A 155 11.62 2.84 0.15
C THR A 155 11.57 1.80 -0.97
N GLY A 156 11.23 0.59 -0.65
CA GLY A 156 11.00 -0.54 -1.52
C GLY A 156 9.74 -1.25 -1.11
N ILE A 157 9.86 -2.51 -0.75
CA ILE A 157 8.80 -3.26 -0.08
C ILE A 157 9.31 -3.65 1.31
N GLU A 158 8.75 -3.05 2.33
CA GLU A 158 9.01 -3.40 3.72
C GLU A 158 7.89 -4.27 4.25
N PHE A 159 8.26 -5.33 4.98
CA PHE A 159 7.35 -6.15 5.76
C PHE A 159 7.55 -5.81 7.23
N VAL A 160 6.60 -5.11 7.81
CA VAL A 160 6.63 -4.69 9.20
C VAL A 160 5.90 -5.74 10.02
N ASP A 161 6.65 -6.55 10.75
CA ASP A 161 6.10 -7.50 11.72
C ASP A 161 5.69 -6.72 12.97
N PHE A 162 4.41 -6.43 13.09
CA PHE A 162 3.89 -5.59 14.18
C PHE A 162 3.88 -6.32 15.53
N ASP A 163 4.08 -7.63 15.58
CA ASP A 163 4.23 -8.35 16.83
C ASP A 163 5.66 -8.28 17.37
N LYS A 164 6.62 -8.37 16.48
CA LYS A 164 8.04 -8.26 16.81
C LYS A 164 8.56 -6.84 16.78
N GLU A 165 7.78 -5.91 16.20
CA GLU A 165 8.18 -4.51 15.95
C GLU A 165 9.45 -4.44 15.08
N ASP A 166 9.55 -5.36 14.15
CA ASP A 166 10.72 -5.55 13.29
C ASP A 166 10.38 -5.34 11.81
N TRP A 167 11.40 -4.99 11.02
CA TRP A 167 11.26 -4.59 9.63
C TRP A 167 12.17 -5.41 8.73
N ASP A 168 11.57 -6.21 7.85
CA ASP A 168 12.25 -6.85 6.74
C ASP A 168 12.13 -5.96 5.50
N ILE A 169 13.27 -5.45 5.01
CA ILE A 169 13.31 -4.36 4.03
C ILE A 169 13.92 -4.87 2.72
N ASN A 170 13.15 -4.72 1.64
CA ASN A 170 13.54 -5.11 0.29
C ASN A 170 13.60 -3.88 -0.63
N HIS A 171 14.78 -3.26 -0.74
CA HIS A 171 14.96 -2.06 -1.56
C HIS A 171 14.87 -2.30 -3.07
N TRP A 172 15.19 -3.52 -3.50
CA TRP A 172 15.32 -3.90 -4.90
C TRP A 172 13.99 -3.96 -5.65
N VAL A 173 12.90 -4.15 -4.94
CA VAL A 173 11.57 -4.30 -5.52
C VAL A 173 10.66 -3.21 -5.00
N ARG A 174 9.94 -2.57 -5.91
CA ARG A 174 9.03 -1.49 -5.60
C ARG A 174 7.77 -1.59 -6.47
N GLY A 175 6.63 -1.26 -5.88
CA GLY A 175 5.39 -1.08 -6.63
C GLY A 175 5.36 0.24 -7.41
N GLY A 176 4.67 0.25 -8.52
CA GLY A 176 4.43 1.45 -9.31
C GLY A 176 3.54 2.46 -8.59
N CYS A 177 3.76 3.75 -8.86
CA CYS A 177 2.88 4.80 -8.35
C CYS A 177 1.42 4.51 -8.72
N LEU A 178 0.51 4.65 -7.78
CA LEU A 178 -0.93 4.35 -7.83
C LEU A 178 -1.28 2.86 -7.88
N TYR A 179 -0.55 2.06 -8.63
CA TYR A 179 -0.83 0.62 -8.81
C TYR A 179 -0.39 -0.21 -7.61
N GLY A 180 0.77 0.13 -7.06
CA GLY A 180 1.30 -0.51 -5.86
C GLY A 180 1.75 -1.95 -6.05
N ILE A 181 1.49 -2.75 -5.05
CA ILE A 181 1.87 -4.15 -4.92
C ILE A 181 0.64 -4.99 -4.59
N MET A 182 0.74 -6.31 -4.82
CA MET A 182 -0.34 -7.25 -4.53
C MET A 182 0.18 -8.45 -3.74
N PRO A 183 0.03 -8.46 -2.42
CA PRO A 183 0.22 -9.67 -1.63
C PRO A 183 -0.88 -10.68 -1.95
N ALA A 184 -0.50 -11.86 -2.42
CA ALA A 184 -1.42 -12.94 -2.74
C ALA A 184 -0.70 -14.29 -2.79
N ASN A 185 -1.37 -15.38 -2.41
CA ASN A 185 -0.87 -16.75 -2.53
C ASN A 185 0.53 -16.98 -1.94
N GLY A 186 0.84 -16.33 -0.83
CA GLY A 186 2.16 -16.44 -0.19
C GLY A 186 3.28 -15.65 -0.86
N LEU A 187 2.97 -14.88 -1.89
CA LEU A 187 3.90 -14.02 -2.62
C LEU A 187 3.48 -12.56 -2.52
N THR A 188 4.41 -11.65 -2.81
CA THR A 188 4.09 -10.24 -3.03
C THR A 188 4.54 -9.84 -4.43
N TYR A 189 3.57 -9.54 -5.27
CA TYR A 189 3.79 -9.18 -6.66
C TYR A 189 4.00 -7.68 -6.82
N ALA A 190 4.98 -7.31 -7.64
CA ALA A 190 5.23 -5.96 -8.10
C ALA A 190 5.28 -5.96 -9.63
N PRO A 191 4.24 -5.48 -10.31
CA PRO A 191 4.20 -5.46 -11.78
C PRO A 191 5.18 -4.43 -12.36
N PRO A 192 5.53 -4.54 -13.64
CA PRO A 192 6.37 -3.56 -14.31
C PRO A 192 5.70 -2.18 -14.31
N HIS A 193 6.50 -1.14 -14.19
CA HIS A 193 6.02 0.24 -14.16
C HIS A 193 7.09 1.22 -14.65
N ASN A 194 6.65 2.39 -15.10
CA ASN A 194 7.49 3.45 -15.64
C ASN A 194 7.98 4.48 -14.59
N CYS A 195 7.82 4.21 -13.29
CA CYS A 195 8.25 5.13 -12.25
C CYS A 195 9.77 5.29 -12.26
N ALA A 196 10.25 6.50 -12.44
CA ALA A 196 11.67 6.84 -12.48
C ALA A 196 12.30 7.07 -11.09
N CYS A 197 11.54 6.88 -10.00
CA CYS A 197 12.10 6.93 -8.65
C CYS A 197 12.98 5.70 -8.42
N TYR A 198 14.21 5.93 -7.97
CA TYR A 198 15.21 4.88 -7.71
C TYR A 198 15.58 4.00 -8.93
N PRO A 199 15.88 4.58 -10.09
CA PRO A 199 16.14 3.78 -11.29
C PRO A 199 17.32 2.82 -11.15
N GLU A 200 18.32 3.19 -10.36
CA GLU A 200 19.55 2.42 -10.16
C GLU A 200 19.46 1.32 -9.11
N ALA A 201 18.48 1.43 -8.20
CA ALA A 201 18.32 0.52 -7.07
C ALA A 201 17.11 -0.42 -7.21
N LYS A 202 16.52 -0.51 -8.38
CA LYS A 202 15.26 -1.20 -8.60
C LYS A 202 15.40 -2.27 -9.67
N LEU A 203 14.90 -3.45 -9.38
CA LEU A 203 14.70 -4.48 -10.40
C LEU A 203 13.56 -4.09 -11.34
N TYR A 204 13.79 -4.25 -12.62
CA TYR A 204 12.80 -3.98 -13.66
C TYR A 204 12.00 -5.23 -14.00
N GLY A 205 10.85 -5.04 -14.60
CA GLY A 205 9.97 -6.11 -15.03
C GLY A 205 8.94 -6.52 -13.98
N PHE A 206 8.41 -7.70 -14.16
CA PHE A 206 7.46 -8.29 -13.21
C PHE A 206 8.22 -9.04 -12.12
N ASN A 207 8.08 -8.59 -10.90
CA ASN A 207 8.77 -9.17 -9.75
C ASN A 207 7.78 -9.83 -8.80
N ALA A 208 8.24 -10.89 -8.13
CA ALA A 208 7.52 -11.54 -7.05
C ALA A 208 8.49 -11.83 -5.90
N LEU A 209 8.17 -11.34 -4.71
CA LEU A 209 8.90 -11.68 -3.49
C LEU A 209 8.25 -12.90 -2.84
N ALA A 210 9.06 -13.88 -2.50
CA ALA A 210 8.68 -15.05 -1.74
C ALA A 210 9.35 -15.04 -0.35
N PRO A 211 8.78 -15.69 0.65
CA PRO A 211 9.49 -15.92 1.90
C PRO A 211 10.80 -16.66 1.66
N ALA A 212 11.86 -16.25 2.35
CA ALA A 212 13.15 -16.93 2.27
C ALA A 212 13.01 -18.40 2.69
N SER A 213 13.47 -19.29 1.83
CA SER A 213 13.52 -20.72 2.14
C SER A 213 14.64 -21.02 3.13
N LYS A 214 14.33 -21.73 4.20
CA LYS A 214 15.36 -22.19 5.15
C LYS A 214 16.28 -23.26 4.55
N THR A 215 15.82 -23.94 3.51
CA THR A 215 16.51 -25.07 2.90
C THR A 215 17.15 -24.72 1.55
N PHE A 216 16.68 -23.64 0.90
CA PHE A 216 17.24 -23.21 -0.38
C PHE A 216 18.55 -22.44 -0.14
N LYS A 217 19.63 -22.95 -0.70
CA LYS A 217 20.89 -22.23 -0.81
C LYS A 217 21.05 -21.79 -2.25
N LEU A 218 21.38 -20.54 -2.45
CA LEU A 218 21.77 -20.07 -3.78
C LEU A 218 22.98 -20.91 -4.24
N PRO A 219 22.95 -21.47 -5.45
CA PRO A 219 24.13 -22.15 -5.99
C PRO A 219 25.27 -21.13 -6.10
N THR A 220 26.46 -21.53 -5.69
CA THR A 220 27.68 -20.71 -5.81
C THR A 220 28.08 -20.51 -7.26
N GLU A 221 27.73 -21.46 -8.11
CA GLU A 221 27.89 -21.39 -9.56
C GLU A 221 26.55 -21.75 -10.21
N ILE A 222 26.13 -20.93 -11.15
CA ILE A 222 24.94 -21.20 -11.94
C ILE A 222 25.45 -21.70 -13.28
N PRO A 223 25.29 -22.99 -13.61
CA PRO A 223 25.75 -23.53 -14.91
C PRO A 223 25.02 -22.81 -16.06
N ASP A 224 25.73 -22.58 -17.14
CA ASP A 224 25.14 -21.96 -18.34
C ASP A 224 24.22 -22.93 -19.10
N GLU A 225 24.35 -24.21 -18.83
CA GLU A 225 23.54 -25.25 -19.43
C GLU A 225 22.05 -25.01 -19.13
N GLY A 226 21.24 -24.90 -20.17
CA GLY A 226 19.80 -24.66 -20.08
C GLY A 226 19.38 -23.23 -19.75
N ARG A 227 20.31 -22.29 -19.56
CA ARG A 227 20.01 -20.87 -19.33
C ARG A 227 19.79 -20.08 -20.63
N LEU A 228 20.47 -20.48 -21.67
CA LEU A 228 20.33 -19.93 -23.02
C LEU A 228 19.57 -20.93 -23.86
N THR A 229 18.46 -20.48 -24.44
CA THR A 229 17.78 -21.18 -25.52
C THR A 229 18.12 -20.46 -26.81
N GLU A 230 18.87 -21.10 -27.66
CA GLU A 230 19.20 -20.56 -28.98
C GLU A 230 17.93 -20.45 -29.82
N GLY A 231 17.59 -19.26 -30.23
CA GLY A 231 16.51 -19.02 -31.17
C GLY A 231 16.89 -19.42 -32.58
N PRO A 232 15.92 -19.50 -33.54
CA PRO A 232 16.18 -19.90 -34.92
C PRO A 232 17.24 -19.07 -35.62
N ALA A 233 17.40 -17.81 -35.25
CA ALA A 233 18.35 -16.88 -35.84
C ALA A 233 19.71 -16.83 -35.14
N PHE A 234 19.94 -17.66 -34.09
CA PHE A 234 21.18 -17.59 -33.31
C PHE A 234 22.44 -17.87 -34.10
N ALA A 235 22.36 -18.79 -35.06
CA ALA A 235 23.46 -19.18 -35.92
C ALA A 235 23.53 -18.39 -37.24
N GLU A 236 22.61 -17.45 -37.46
CA GLU A 236 22.66 -16.62 -38.66
C GLU A 236 23.76 -15.58 -38.52
N PRO A 237 24.61 -15.39 -39.54
CA PRO A 237 25.62 -14.34 -39.49
C PRO A 237 24.92 -12.99 -39.42
N VAL A 238 25.28 -12.20 -38.41
CA VAL A 238 24.87 -10.81 -38.33
C VAL A 238 25.83 -10.01 -39.21
N ASP A 239 25.35 -9.50 -40.34
CA ASP A 239 26.10 -8.57 -41.13
C ASP A 239 26.41 -7.31 -40.28
N GLU A 240 27.69 -6.97 -40.11
CA GLU A 240 28.07 -5.69 -39.51
C GLU A 240 27.61 -4.57 -40.45
N VAL A 241 26.51 -3.97 -40.15
CA VAL A 241 26.04 -2.77 -40.83
C VAL A 241 26.74 -1.58 -40.22
N GLU A 242 27.61 -0.92 -41.01
CA GLU A 242 28.15 0.36 -40.57
C GLU A 242 27.01 1.36 -40.36
N ALA A 243 26.98 1.97 -39.17
CA ALA A 243 25.99 2.98 -38.86
C ALA A 243 26.14 4.20 -39.78
N GLY A 244 25.07 4.52 -40.49
CA GLY A 244 25.01 5.71 -41.33
C GLY A 244 24.88 7.00 -40.47
N PRO A 245 25.06 8.18 -41.08
CA PRO A 245 24.97 9.44 -40.35
C PRO A 245 23.61 9.74 -39.74
N ASP A 246 22.55 9.06 -40.18
CA ASP A 246 21.16 9.20 -39.67
C ASP A 246 20.74 8.05 -38.76
N ASP A 247 21.62 7.10 -38.49
CA ASP A 247 21.35 6.00 -37.61
C ASP A 247 21.43 6.41 -36.14
N CYS A 248 20.46 6.06 -35.37
CA CYS A 248 20.47 6.25 -33.94
C CYS A 248 21.31 5.15 -33.27
N PRO A 249 22.46 5.46 -32.65
CA PRO A 249 23.20 4.46 -31.90
C PRO A 249 22.31 3.91 -30.78
N THR A 250 22.34 2.60 -30.59
CA THR A 250 21.56 1.93 -29.56
C THR A 250 21.85 2.54 -28.21
N PHE A 251 20.85 3.09 -27.58
CA PHE A 251 20.93 3.50 -26.20
C PHE A 251 21.07 2.26 -25.30
N ARG A 252 22.11 2.22 -24.52
CA ARG A 252 22.23 1.29 -23.39
C ARG A 252 21.73 1.92 -22.12
#